data_f4c0aba5809ad513dbdfa20bb1c55007
#
_entry.id   f4c0aba5809ad513dbdfa20bb1c55007
#
_cell.length_a   1.000
_cell.length_b   1.000
_cell.length_c   1.000
_cell.angle_alpha   90.00
_cell.angle_beta   90.00
_cell.angle_gamma   90.00
#
_symmetry.space_group_name_H-M   'P 1'
#
loop_
_entity.id
_entity.type
_entity.pdbx_description
1 polymer ?
#
loop_
_entity_poly.entity_id
_entity_poly.type
_entity_poly.pdbx_seq_one_letter_code
_entity_poly.pdbx_strand_id
1 'polypeptide(L)'
;MAFVDKNPELKILDEEFTNEDYAICVAKGNDELLDKINGALDELKQDGTLESIINNYIGVDAGKTPYVSSDDVIRDNGTLTMATNAAFPPYEYYENGTIVGIDADMAQAIADKLGMNLVISDMEFDSIIAAVQSGKADFGAAGLTVTEDRLKNINFSESYTTAKQVIIVNTGEGANQQSMVEKFKQVFIEKDRWQYIPKGLRNTLIITFFAGVIGIILGFLFAIIRVANDRNDEKKLGIRVLNAIVKVYLTIFRGTPMMVQLLIMYYVIFASVKANPIMTAVLAFGLNSGAYVAEAIRAGIMSVEIGQFEAGRSLGFTYGQTMIHIILPQAVKNALPAMCNEFIALLKESSIVGYIGLIDLTKAGDIIRSNTYEAFMPLIAVALVYLVIVMFLTFLVGRLERRLKKDAR
;
A
#
# COMPACT_ATOMS: atom_id res chain seq x y z
N MET A 1 17.97 15.72 15.88
CA MET A 1 17.86 17.17 16.02
C MET A 1 16.46 17.65 15.64
N ALA A 2 16.00 17.55 14.39
CA ALA A 2 14.68 18.06 13.98
C ALA A 2 13.47 17.59 14.82
N PHE A 3 13.53 16.39 15.41
CA PHE A 3 12.51 15.89 16.33
C PHE A 3 12.54 16.60 17.69
N VAL A 4 13.73 16.79 18.24
CA VAL A 4 13.93 17.47 19.55
C VAL A 4 13.64 18.97 19.44
N ASP A 5 14.01 19.60 18.32
CA ASP A 5 13.73 21.03 18.08
C ASP A 5 12.23 21.34 18.09
N LYS A 6 11.38 20.36 17.73
CA LYS A 6 9.93 20.51 17.75
C LYS A 6 9.27 20.07 19.07
N ASN A 7 10.01 19.38 19.94
CA ASN A 7 9.54 18.84 21.20
C ASN A 7 10.46 19.29 22.34
N PRO A 8 10.27 20.48 22.90
CA PRO A 8 11.19 21.08 23.87
C PRO A 8 11.30 20.33 25.19
N GLU A 9 10.39 19.39 25.47
CA GLU A 9 10.48 18.46 26.60
C GLU A 9 11.49 17.33 26.39
N LEU A 10 12.04 17.20 25.18
CA LEU A 10 13.00 16.18 24.83
C LEU A 10 14.42 16.72 24.88
N LYS A 11 15.36 15.90 25.36
CA LYS A 11 16.79 16.20 25.40
C LYS A 11 17.58 15.06 24.79
N ILE A 12 18.57 15.41 23.98
CA ILE A 12 19.56 14.46 23.48
C ILE A 12 20.62 14.29 24.57
N LEU A 13 20.98 13.05 24.88
CA LEU A 13 22.13 12.75 25.73
C LEU A 13 23.42 12.92 24.93
N ASP A 14 24.49 13.32 25.62
CA ASP A 14 25.81 13.55 25.00
C ASP A 14 26.51 12.25 24.56
N GLU A 15 26.01 11.10 25.03
CA GLU A 15 26.56 9.79 24.68
C GLU A 15 26.01 9.33 23.32
N GLU A 16 26.91 9.01 22.38
CA GLU A 16 26.59 8.38 21.12
C GLU A 16 26.20 6.91 21.36
N PHE A 17 25.05 6.48 20.85
CA PHE A 17 24.61 5.09 21.00
C PHE A 17 25.31 4.18 19.98
N THR A 18 25.30 4.57 18.69
CA THR A 18 26.01 3.88 17.61
C THR A 18 26.22 4.81 16.42
N ASN A 19 27.18 4.44 15.56
CA ASN A 19 27.39 5.05 14.27
C ASN A 19 26.94 4.07 13.20
N GLU A 20 26.18 4.53 12.23
CA GLU A 20 25.65 3.72 11.13
C GLU A 20 26.05 4.32 9.80
N ASP A 21 26.63 3.48 8.96
CA ASP A 21 26.96 3.84 7.59
C ASP A 21 25.75 3.61 6.68
N TYR A 22 25.27 4.68 6.04
CA TYR A 22 24.19 4.61 5.07
C TYR A 22 24.74 4.45 3.67
N ALA A 23 24.18 3.47 2.94
CA ALA A 23 24.59 3.15 1.59
C ALA A 23 23.39 2.81 0.68
N ILE A 24 23.59 2.92 -0.60
CA ILE A 24 22.62 2.57 -1.64
C ILE A 24 22.64 1.06 -1.82
N CYS A 25 21.47 0.41 -1.85
CA CYS A 25 21.38 -1.02 -2.12
C CYS A 25 21.02 -1.33 -3.57
N VAL A 26 21.63 -2.38 -4.12
CA VAL A 26 21.44 -2.87 -5.49
C VAL A 26 21.23 -4.39 -5.45
N ALA A 27 20.48 -4.94 -6.40
CA ALA A 27 20.24 -6.38 -6.47
C ALA A 27 21.53 -7.18 -6.64
N LYS A 28 21.59 -8.37 -6.02
CA LYS A 28 22.69 -9.32 -6.24
C LYS A 28 22.84 -9.62 -7.73
N GLY A 29 24.08 -9.59 -8.21
CA GLY A 29 24.41 -9.88 -9.61
C GLY A 29 24.24 -8.69 -10.57
N ASN A 30 23.80 -7.51 -10.08
CA ASN A 30 23.80 -6.28 -10.87
C ASN A 30 25.04 -5.43 -10.55
N ASP A 31 26.20 -6.05 -10.73
CA ASP A 31 27.49 -5.43 -10.37
C ASP A 31 27.80 -4.24 -11.31
N GLU A 32 27.35 -4.29 -12.56
CA GLU A 32 27.50 -3.17 -13.51
C GLU A 32 26.83 -1.89 -13.01
N LEU A 33 25.61 -1.98 -12.48
CA LEU A 33 24.91 -0.82 -11.92
C LEU A 33 25.60 -0.36 -10.64
N LEU A 34 26.05 -1.29 -9.81
CA LEU A 34 26.76 -0.96 -8.57
C LEU A 34 28.04 -0.16 -8.85
N ASP A 35 28.83 -0.60 -9.83
CA ASP A 35 30.05 0.10 -10.23
C ASP A 35 29.76 1.49 -10.79
N LYS A 36 28.69 1.64 -11.58
CA LYS A 36 28.23 2.96 -12.07
C LYS A 36 27.80 3.88 -10.94
N ILE A 37 27.05 3.37 -9.97
CA ILE A 37 26.61 4.15 -8.79
C ILE A 37 27.82 4.57 -7.95
N ASN A 38 28.76 3.66 -7.69
CA ASN A 38 29.97 3.99 -6.93
C ASN A 38 30.83 5.03 -7.68
N GLY A 39 31.00 4.89 -8.98
CA GLY A 39 31.71 5.88 -9.79
C GLY A 39 31.07 7.26 -9.74
N ALA A 40 29.73 7.33 -9.83
CA ALA A 40 29.00 8.58 -9.70
C ALA A 40 29.11 9.16 -8.27
N LEU A 41 29.01 8.32 -7.23
CA LEU A 41 29.22 8.77 -5.84
C LEU A 41 30.61 9.34 -5.59
N ASP A 42 31.64 8.70 -6.15
CA ASP A 42 33.03 9.19 -6.04
C ASP A 42 33.19 10.56 -6.71
N GLU A 43 32.62 10.75 -7.91
CA GLU A 43 32.61 12.04 -8.56
C GLU A 43 31.91 13.12 -7.72
N LEU A 44 30.72 12.81 -7.16
CA LEU A 44 29.94 13.73 -6.31
C LEU A 44 30.65 14.05 -4.98
N LYS A 45 31.45 13.12 -4.45
CA LYS A 45 32.31 13.37 -3.28
C LYS A 45 33.49 14.28 -3.66
N GLN A 46 34.13 14.03 -4.81
CA GLN A 46 35.32 14.78 -5.25
C GLN A 46 35.01 16.22 -5.67
N ASP A 47 33.86 16.44 -6.32
CA ASP A 47 33.44 17.79 -6.76
C ASP A 47 32.69 18.58 -5.68
N GLY A 48 32.46 17.97 -4.49
CA GLY A 48 31.79 18.59 -3.34
C GLY A 48 30.26 18.66 -3.45
N THR A 49 29.68 18.10 -4.52
CA THR A 49 28.21 18.13 -4.72
C THR A 49 27.49 17.34 -3.61
N LEU A 50 28.00 16.17 -3.22
CA LEU A 50 27.39 15.36 -2.16
C LEU A 50 27.41 16.11 -0.81
N GLU A 51 28.52 16.76 -0.48
CA GLU A 51 28.61 17.58 0.75
C GLU A 51 27.65 18.77 0.70
N SER A 52 27.52 19.44 -0.42
CA SER A 52 26.54 20.52 -0.63
C SER A 52 25.10 20.05 -0.46
N ILE A 53 24.75 18.87 -0.98
CA ILE A 53 23.43 18.26 -0.80
C ILE A 53 23.18 17.99 0.69
N ILE A 54 24.10 17.35 1.39
CA ILE A 54 23.94 17.06 2.81
C ILE A 54 23.77 18.36 3.62
N ASN A 55 24.61 19.37 3.38
CA ASN A 55 24.57 20.65 4.07
C ASN A 55 23.28 21.45 3.78
N ASN A 56 22.64 21.21 2.63
CA ASN A 56 21.34 21.83 2.32
C ASN A 56 20.20 21.31 3.24
N TYR A 57 20.35 20.13 3.83
CA TYR A 57 19.33 19.54 4.71
C TYR A 57 19.72 19.50 6.18
N ILE A 58 21.03 19.52 6.49
CA ILE A 58 21.55 19.40 7.85
C ILE A 58 22.53 20.54 8.14
N GLY A 59 22.32 21.24 9.25
CA GLY A 59 23.24 22.28 9.72
C GLY A 59 22.74 23.69 9.51
N VAL A 60 23.66 24.67 9.61
CA VAL A 60 23.34 26.12 9.60
C VAL A 60 23.01 26.65 8.20
N ASP A 61 23.35 25.89 7.17
CA ASP A 61 23.10 26.23 5.76
C ASP A 61 21.89 25.54 5.17
N ALA A 62 21.10 24.87 6.00
CA ALA A 62 19.89 24.16 5.55
C ALA A 62 18.94 25.08 4.77
N GLY A 63 18.53 24.64 3.59
CA GLY A 63 17.63 25.35 2.66
C GLY A 63 18.30 26.40 1.79
N LYS A 64 19.63 26.56 1.82
CA LYS A 64 20.34 27.59 1.05
C LYS A 64 20.88 27.13 -0.29
N THR A 65 21.17 25.84 -0.44
CA THR A 65 21.84 25.27 -1.62
C THR A 65 21.15 24.03 -2.14
N PRO A 66 19.85 24.11 -2.55
CA PRO A 66 19.15 22.96 -3.08
C PRO A 66 19.85 22.46 -4.34
N TYR A 67 19.92 21.13 -4.49
CA TYR A 67 20.44 20.53 -5.72
C TYR A 67 19.49 20.84 -6.89
N VAL A 68 20.05 21.36 -7.96
CA VAL A 68 19.31 21.62 -9.20
C VAL A 68 20.10 21.01 -10.36
N SER A 69 19.46 20.12 -11.09
CA SER A 69 20.06 19.56 -12.30
C SER A 69 20.41 20.66 -13.31
N SER A 70 21.57 20.56 -13.94
CA SER A 70 21.93 21.48 -15.04
C SER A 70 21.01 21.26 -16.25
N ASP A 71 20.66 22.33 -16.94
CA ASP A 71 19.84 22.28 -18.17
C ASP A 71 20.55 21.50 -19.31
N ASP A 72 21.89 21.40 -19.26
CA ASP A 72 22.71 20.72 -20.26
C ASP A 72 22.78 19.20 -20.06
N VAL A 73 22.17 18.64 -19.02
CA VAL A 73 22.20 17.20 -18.76
C VAL A 73 21.35 16.45 -19.78
N ILE A 74 22.02 15.67 -20.62
CA ILE A 74 21.37 14.77 -21.59
C ILE A 74 21.00 13.47 -20.89
N ARG A 75 19.72 13.09 -20.91
CA ARG A 75 19.17 11.88 -20.24
C ARG A 75 18.65 10.86 -21.24
N ASP A 76 19.53 10.40 -22.13
CA ASP A 76 19.19 9.45 -23.21
C ASP A 76 19.45 7.98 -22.81
N ASN A 77 20.04 7.74 -21.63
CA ASN A 77 20.44 6.40 -21.17
C ASN A 77 19.29 5.63 -20.47
N GLY A 78 18.05 6.11 -20.60
CA GLY A 78 16.87 5.43 -20.05
C GLY A 78 16.44 5.95 -18.68
N THR A 79 15.84 5.08 -17.89
CA THR A 79 15.25 5.44 -16.59
C THR A 79 15.92 4.66 -15.48
N LEU A 80 16.22 5.32 -14.37
CA LEU A 80 16.74 4.76 -13.14
C LEU A 80 15.66 4.88 -12.06
N THR A 81 15.18 3.77 -11.54
CA THR A 81 14.10 3.74 -10.55
C THR A 81 14.66 3.51 -9.15
N MET A 82 14.42 4.46 -8.25
CA MET A 82 14.77 4.41 -6.84
C MET A 82 13.60 3.91 -6.01
N ALA A 83 13.80 2.91 -5.17
CA ALA A 83 12.89 2.58 -4.08
C ALA A 83 13.31 3.33 -2.81
N THR A 84 12.34 3.96 -2.14
CA THR A 84 12.57 4.70 -0.90
C THR A 84 11.37 4.61 0.04
N ASN A 85 11.53 5.08 1.29
CA ASN A 85 10.43 5.30 2.23
C ASN A 85 10.39 6.77 2.63
N ALA A 86 9.62 7.57 1.89
CA ALA A 86 9.56 9.02 2.04
C ALA A 86 8.86 9.47 3.34
N ALA A 87 9.31 8.91 4.46
CA ALA A 87 8.84 9.15 5.83
C ALA A 87 9.98 9.42 6.82
N PHE A 88 11.20 9.72 6.32
CA PHE A 88 12.40 9.86 7.14
C PHE A 88 13.16 11.19 6.89
N PRO A 89 12.59 12.35 7.27
CA PRO A 89 13.31 13.63 7.17
C PRO A 89 14.58 13.61 8.06
N PRO A 90 15.71 14.15 7.60
CA PRO A 90 15.91 14.94 6.38
C PRO A 90 16.37 14.13 5.15
N TYR A 91 16.39 12.80 5.23
CA TYR A 91 16.91 11.95 4.17
C TYR A 91 15.92 11.83 2.99
N GLU A 92 14.66 11.45 3.26
CA GLU A 92 13.61 11.37 2.27
C GLU A 92 12.24 11.66 2.90
N TYR A 93 11.52 12.61 2.32
CA TYR A 93 10.20 13.01 2.82
C TYR A 93 9.40 13.77 1.76
N TYR A 94 8.10 13.90 1.98
CA TYR A 94 7.26 14.69 1.09
C TYR A 94 7.27 16.16 1.44
N GLU A 95 7.58 17.02 0.45
CA GLU A 95 7.37 18.46 0.52
C GLU A 95 6.58 18.92 -0.71
N ASN A 96 5.44 19.60 -0.48
CA ASN A 96 4.55 20.11 -1.54
C ASN A 96 4.15 19.05 -2.58
N GLY A 97 4.03 17.78 -2.17
CA GLY A 97 3.64 16.66 -3.03
C GLY A 97 4.77 16.02 -3.82
N THR A 98 6.01 16.48 -3.64
CA THR A 98 7.23 15.93 -4.24
C THR A 98 8.08 15.31 -3.14
N ILE A 99 8.80 14.25 -3.47
CA ILE A 99 9.78 13.64 -2.55
C ILE A 99 11.08 14.44 -2.66
N VAL A 100 11.57 14.88 -1.52
CA VAL A 100 12.80 15.67 -1.36
C VAL A 100 13.63 15.09 -0.22
N GLY A 101 14.87 15.51 -0.08
CA GLY A 101 15.78 15.07 0.98
C GLY A 101 17.13 14.67 0.44
N ILE A 102 18.05 14.34 1.33
CA ILE A 102 19.43 13.98 0.99
C ILE A 102 19.45 12.84 -0.03
N ASP A 103 18.68 11.79 0.22
CA ASP A 103 18.66 10.59 -0.63
C ASP A 103 18.00 10.87 -1.99
N ALA A 104 16.95 11.71 -2.02
CA ALA A 104 16.29 12.09 -3.26
C ALA A 104 17.19 12.96 -4.15
N ASP A 105 17.85 13.98 -3.58
CA ASP A 105 18.74 14.87 -4.32
C ASP A 105 20.03 14.15 -4.74
N MET A 106 20.59 13.29 -3.89
CA MET A 106 21.72 12.43 -4.23
C MET A 106 21.38 11.47 -5.38
N ALA A 107 20.19 10.84 -5.32
CA ALA A 107 19.73 9.97 -6.40
C ALA A 107 19.55 10.73 -7.72
N GLN A 108 19.04 11.97 -7.66
CA GLN A 108 18.95 12.83 -8.85
C GLN A 108 20.33 13.17 -9.41
N ALA A 109 21.28 13.51 -8.54
CA ALA A 109 22.65 13.81 -8.96
C ALA A 109 23.34 12.59 -9.58
N ILE A 110 23.14 11.40 -9.04
CA ILE A 110 23.63 10.14 -9.63
C ILE A 110 22.99 9.91 -11.00
N ALA A 111 21.67 10.06 -11.11
CA ALA A 111 20.96 9.88 -12.37
C ALA A 111 21.46 10.86 -13.45
N ASP A 112 21.73 12.11 -13.07
CA ASP A 112 22.31 13.13 -13.95
C ASP A 112 23.71 12.75 -14.44
N LYS A 113 24.60 12.27 -13.56
CA LYS A 113 25.93 11.74 -13.93
C LYS A 113 25.84 10.55 -14.88
N LEU A 114 24.83 9.70 -14.71
CA LEU A 114 24.62 8.52 -15.57
C LEU A 114 23.84 8.84 -16.86
N GLY A 115 23.36 10.06 -17.04
CA GLY A 115 22.53 10.45 -18.18
C GLY A 115 21.17 9.75 -18.22
N MET A 116 20.58 9.49 -17.06
CA MET A 116 19.31 8.74 -16.90
C MET A 116 18.22 9.61 -16.29
N ASN A 117 16.96 9.27 -16.58
CA ASN A 117 15.81 9.90 -15.91
C ASN A 117 15.55 9.22 -14.57
N LEU A 118 15.47 9.97 -13.46
CA LEU A 118 15.14 9.42 -12.16
C LEU A 118 13.62 9.26 -12.01
N VAL A 119 13.21 8.11 -11.47
CA VAL A 119 11.85 7.86 -10.97
C VAL A 119 11.96 7.39 -9.53
N ILE A 120 11.34 8.12 -8.59
CA ILE A 120 11.32 7.74 -7.18
C ILE A 120 10.01 7.03 -6.87
N SER A 121 10.10 5.83 -6.29
CA SER A 121 8.97 5.01 -5.85
C SER A 121 8.96 4.94 -4.33
N ASP A 122 8.00 5.65 -3.70
CA ASP A 122 7.79 5.59 -2.26
C ASP A 122 7.04 4.31 -1.88
N MET A 123 7.53 3.60 -0.87
CA MET A 123 6.91 2.39 -0.34
C MET A 123 7.23 2.22 1.14
N GLU A 124 6.66 1.22 1.81
CA GLU A 124 7.06 0.91 3.17
C GLU A 124 8.52 0.42 3.21
N PHE A 125 9.27 0.83 4.24
CA PHE A 125 10.70 0.57 4.37
C PHE A 125 11.06 -0.92 4.21
N ASP A 126 10.27 -1.80 4.81
CA ASP A 126 10.47 -3.25 4.74
C ASP A 126 10.28 -3.84 3.33
N SER A 127 9.69 -3.06 2.40
CA SER A 127 9.47 -3.47 1.01
C SER A 127 10.60 -3.08 0.05
N ILE A 128 11.51 -2.19 0.45
CA ILE A 128 12.57 -1.66 -0.42
C ILE A 128 13.46 -2.78 -0.97
N ILE A 129 13.94 -3.66 -0.11
CA ILE A 129 14.81 -4.78 -0.51
C ILE A 129 14.07 -5.71 -1.50
N ALA A 130 12.80 -6.01 -1.22
CA ALA A 130 11.99 -6.84 -2.12
C ALA A 130 11.76 -6.16 -3.48
N ALA A 131 11.58 -4.84 -3.52
CA ALA A 131 11.43 -4.09 -4.75
C ALA A 131 12.70 -4.13 -5.60
N VAL A 132 13.86 -3.99 -4.99
CA VAL A 132 15.16 -4.07 -5.67
C VAL A 132 15.43 -5.51 -6.17
N GLN A 133 15.22 -6.52 -5.33
CA GLN A 133 15.40 -7.93 -5.70
C GLN A 133 14.50 -8.38 -6.84
N SER A 134 13.26 -7.89 -6.88
CA SER A 134 12.29 -8.24 -7.92
C SER A 134 12.42 -7.42 -9.21
N GLY A 135 13.36 -6.46 -9.28
CA GLY A 135 13.53 -5.55 -10.41
C GLY A 135 12.40 -4.53 -10.58
N LYS A 136 11.59 -4.27 -9.52
CA LYS A 136 10.62 -3.18 -9.49
C LYS A 136 11.29 -1.83 -9.29
N ALA A 137 12.45 -1.83 -8.65
CA ALA A 137 13.36 -0.70 -8.57
C ALA A 137 14.77 -1.18 -8.95
N ASP A 138 15.54 -0.28 -9.52
CA ASP A 138 16.92 -0.55 -9.92
C ASP A 138 17.85 -0.50 -8.69
N PHE A 139 17.56 0.39 -7.76
CA PHE A 139 18.30 0.54 -6.51
C PHE A 139 17.37 1.05 -5.39
N GLY A 140 17.85 0.96 -4.14
CA GLY A 140 17.17 1.51 -2.96
C GLY A 140 18.08 2.47 -2.20
N ALA A 141 17.52 3.63 -1.82
CA ALA A 141 18.14 4.58 -0.91
C ALA A 141 17.06 5.11 0.06
N ALA A 142 17.28 4.93 1.36
CA ALA A 142 16.33 5.27 2.42
C ALA A 142 17.02 5.27 3.80
N GLY A 143 18.15 5.98 3.92
CA GLY A 143 18.98 5.86 5.13
C GLY A 143 19.30 4.42 5.48
N LEU A 144 19.60 3.59 4.49
CA LEU A 144 19.78 2.15 4.67
C LEU A 144 21.14 1.84 5.31
N THR A 145 21.10 1.34 6.55
CA THR A 145 22.30 0.85 7.26
C THR A 145 22.82 -0.43 6.62
N VAL A 146 24.12 -0.50 6.39
CA VAL A 146 24.80 -1.73 5.95
C VAL A 146 24.86 -2.72 7.12
N THR A 147 24.23 -3.89 6.95
CA THR A 147 24.24 -4.96 7.94
C THR A 147 24.59 -6.30 7.29
N GLU A 148 25.19 -7.22 8.07
CA GLU A 148 25.53 -8.56 7.56
C GLU A 148 24.33 -9.34 7.04
N ASP A 149 23.16 -9.18 7.67
CA ASP A 149 21.94 -9.86 7.21
C ASP A 149 21.42 -9.31 5.88
N ARG A 150 21.48 -8.00 5.68
CA ARG A 150 21.13 -7.37 4.41
C ARG A 150 22.12 -7.74 3.30
N LEU A 151 23.42 -7.77 3.62
CA LEU A 151 24.47 -8.18 2.68
C LEU A 151 24.29 -9.61 2.12
N LYS A 152 23.59 -10.49 2.79
CA LYS A 152 23.23 -11.82 2.25
C LYS A 152 22.29 -11.72 1.04
N ASN A 153 21.45 -10.70 1.01
CA ASN A 153 20.33 -10.59 0.09
C ASN A 153 20.52 -9.53 -1.00
N ILE A 154 21.32 -8.49 -0.75
CA ILE A 154 21.59 -7.35 -1.64
C ILE A 154 23.06 -6.98 -1.59
N ASN A 155 23.52 -6.21 -2.59
CA ASN A 155 24.80 -5.54 -2.56
C ASN A 155 24.62 -4.08 -2.12
N PHE A 156 25.62 -3.49 -1.49
CA PHE A 156 25.65 -2.09 -1.11
C PHE A 156 26.73 -1.33 -1.86
N SER A 157 26.47 -0.06 -2.17
CA SER A 157 27.47 0.89 -2.61
C SER A 157 28.46 1.21 -1.49
N GLU A 158 29.45 2.02 -1.81
CA GLU A 158 30.18 2.75 -0.77
C GLU A 158 29.20 3.62 0.03
N SER A 159 29.54 3.85 1.31
CA SER A 159 28.75 4.73 2.16
C SER A 159 28.78 6.18 1.63
N TYR A 160 27.59 6.80 1.57
CA TYR A 160 27.47 8.22 1.21
C TYR A 160 27.42 9.14 2.44
N THR A 161 27.07 8.60 3.61
CA THR A 161 27.06 9.33 4.89
C THR A 161 27.14 8.38 6.08
N THR A 162 27.62 8.88 7.20
CA THR A 162 27.58 8.17 8.48
C THR A 162 26.64 8.90 9.42
N ALA A 163 25.61 8.21 9.90
CA ALA A 163 24.62 8.74 10.82
C ALA A 163 24.97 8.33 12.26
N LYS A 164 24.91 9.29 13.16
CA LYS A 164 25.06 9.07 14.60
C LYS A 164 23.70 8.83 15.24
N GLN A 165 23.52 7.68 15.86
CA GLN A 165 22.35 7.46 16.71
C GLN A 165 22.62 8.01 18.11
N VAL A 166 21.62 8.73 18.64
CA VAL A 166 21.67 9.35 19.95
C VAL A 166 20.49 8.91 20.81
N ILE A 167 20.65 8.91 22.12
CA ILE A 167 19.56 8.61 23.03
C ILE A 167 18.79 9.90 23.32
N ILE A 168 17.48 9.88 23.11
CA ILE A 168 16.57 10.97 23.43
C ILE A 168 15.80 10.59 24.69
N VAL A 169 15.81 11.49 25.69
CA VAL A 169 15.07 11.33 26.94
C VAL A 169 14.02 12.43 27.09
N ASN A 170 12.87 12.07 27.67
CA ASN A 170 11.86 13.04 28.02
C ASN A 170 12.17 13.59 29.42
N THR A 171 12.46 14.88 29.53
CA THR A 171 12.77 15.55 30.79
C THR A 171 11.53 16.05 31.53
N GLY A 172 10.38 16.09 30.86
CA GLY A 172 9.13 16.66 31.38
C GLY A 172 9.16 18.19 31.53
N GLU A 173 10.31 18.82 31.22
CA GLU A 173 10.50 20.27 31.32
C GLU A 173 10.25 20.92 29.93
N GLY A 174 9.50 21.99 29.89
CA GLY A 174 9.29 22.76 28.67
C GLY A 174 8.14 22.28 27.76
N ALA A 175 7.30 21.37 28.26
CA ALA A 175 6.09 20.98 27.53
C ALA A 175 5.23 22.22 27.22
N ASN A 176 5.41 22.74 26.01
CA ASN A 176 4.61 23.87 25.53
C ASN A 176 3.18 23.38 25.41
N GLN A 177 2.27 23.91 26.23
CA GLN A 177 0.84 23.69 26.09
C GLN A 177 0.33 24.43 24.84
N GLN A 178 0.78 23.99 23.66
CA GLN A 178 0.18 24.49 22.44
C GLN A 178 -1.33 24.16 22.46
N SER A 179 -2.13 25.15 22.16
CA SER A 179 -3.57 24.93 21.99
C SER A 179 -3.82 23.84 20.95
N MET A 180 -4.82 22.96 21.19
CA MET A 180 -5.21 21.94 20.19
C MET A 180 -5.49 22.54 18.81
N VAL A 181 -5.96 23.78 18.74
CA VAL A 181 -6.21 24.51 17.49
C VAL A 181 -4.90 24.86 16.77
N GLU A 182 -3.89 25.29 17.50
CA GLU A 182 -2.57 25.58 16.94
C GLU A 182 -1.90 24.33 16.42
N LYS A 183 -1.92 23.25 17.18
CA LYS A 183 -1.44 21.92 16.73
C LYS A 183 -2.17 21.45 15.48
N PHE A 184 -3.50 21.59 15.43
CA PHE A 184 -4.27 21.24 14.24
C PHE A 184 -3.85 22.04 13.01
N LYS A 185 -3.65 23.35 13.15
CA LYS A 185 -3.15 24.20 12.07
C LYS A 185 -1.76 23.77 11.60
N GLN A 186 -0.85 23.54 12.54
CA GLN A 186 0.51 23.08 12.26
C GLN A 186 0.53 21.72 11.53
N VAL A 187 -0.32 20.79 11.94
CA VAL A 187 -0.34 19.42 11.38
C VAL A 187 -0.97 19.40 9.99
N PHE A 188 -2.10 20.07 9.80
CA PHE A 188 -2.91 19.90 8.58
C PHE A 188 -2.87 21.09 7.64
N ILE A 189 -2.85 22.33 8.15
CA ILE A 189 -3.01 23.53 7.33
C ILE A 189 -1.68 24.04 6.80
N GLU A 190 -0.64 24.03 7.63
CA GLU A 190 0.69 24.40 7.18
C GLU A 190 1.16 23.49 6.04
N LYS A 191 1.77 24.10 5.01
CA LYS A 191 2.22 23.42 3.78
C LYS A 191 1.11 22.58 3.12
N ASP A 192 -0.17 22.94 3.33
CA ASP A 192 -1.34 22.28 2.72
C ASP A 192 -1.40 20.75 2.89
N ARG A 193 -0.88 20.23 4.00
CA ARG A 193 -0.78 18.78 4.25
C ARG A 193 -2.13 18.06 4.26
N TRP A 194 -3.22 18.76 4.58
CA TRP A 194 -4.57 18.21 4.50
C TRP A 194 -4.91 17.62 3.12
N GLN A 195 -4.24 18.07 2.05
CA GLN A 195 -4.48 17.58 0.68
C GLN A 195 -4.08 16.12 0.48
N TYR A 196 -3.22 15.54 1.33
CA TYR A 196 -2.89 14.12 1.26
C TYR A 196 -4.11 13.25 1.57
N ILE A 197 -4.98 13.66 2.51
CA ILE A 197 -6.17 12.91 2.92
C ILE A 197 -7.13 12.64 1.76
N PRO A 198 -7.64 13.64 1.01
CA PRO A 198 -8.53 13.39 -0.13
C PRO A 198 -7.83 12.64 -1.28
N LYS A 199 -6.53 12.84 -1.49
CA LYS A 199 -5.76 12.08 -2.49
C LYS A 199 -5.70 10.59 -2.12
N GLY A 200 -5.33 10.28 -0.88
CA GLY A 200 -5.30 8.91 -0.37
C GLY A 200 -6.68 8.26 -0.38
N LEU A 201 -7.71 8.98 0.08
CA LEU A 201 -9.09 8.51 0.05
C LEU A 201 -9.56 8.16 -1.36
N ARG A 202 -9.23 8.98 -2.35
CA ARG A 202 -9.57 8.70 -3.75
C ARG A 202 -9.01 7.35 -4.20
N ASN A 203 -7.75 7.06 -3.91
CA ASN A 203 -7.12 5.80 -4.29
C ASN A 203 -7.76 4.60 -3.56
N THR A 204 -8.00 4.74 -2.25
CA THR A 204 -8.74 3.76 -1.45
C THR A 204 -10.08 3.42 -2.10
N LEU A 205 -10.87 4.43 -2.49
CA LEU A 205 -12.19 4.23 -3.11
C LEU A 205 -12.10 3.60 -4.51
N ILE A 206 -11.14 4.01 -5.33
CA ILE A 206 -10.91 3.42 -6.66
C ILE A 206 -10.57 1.93 -6.53
N ILE A 207 -9.61 1.58 -5.68
CA ILE A 207 -9.20 0.19 -5.47
C ILE A 207 -10.38 -0.63 -4.97
N THR A 208 -11.06 -0.16 -3.93
CA THR A 208 -12.21 -0.86 -3.34
C THR A 208 -13.33 -1.09 -4.35
N PHE A 209 -13.66 -0.07 -5.15
CA PHE A 209 -14.74 -0.19 -6.14
C PHE A 209 -14.42 -1.22 -7.22
N PHE A 210 -13.27 -1.11 -7.88
CA PHE A 210 -12.91 -2.03 -8.96
C PHE A 210 -12.62 -3.44 -8.46
N ALA A 211 -11.98 -3.59 -7.29
CA ALA A 211 -11.80 -4.89 -6.67
C ALA A 211 -13.14 -5.54 -6.28
N GLY A 212 -14.08 -4.75 -5.75
CA GLY A 212 -15.43 -5.21 -5.45
C GLY A 212 -16.17 -5.69 -6.69
N VAL A 213 -16.06 -4.98 -7.82
CA VAL A 213 -16.67 -5.42 -9.10
C VAL A 213 -16.07 -6.76 -9.55
N ILE A 214 -14.75 -6.91 -9.54
CA ILE A 214 -14.08 -8.19 -9.87
C ILE A 214 -14.53 -9.28 -8.89
N GLY A 215 -14.58 -8.97 -7.60
CA GLY A 215 -15.01 -9.89 -6.55
C GLY A 215 -16.44 -10.40 -6.77
N ILE A 216 -17.37 -9.53 -7.14
CA ILE A 216 -18.76 -9.92 -7.45
C ILE A 216 -18.82 -10.84 -8.67
N ILE A 217 -18.12 -10.50 -9.77
CA ILE A 217 -18.11 -11.30 -11.01
C ILE A 217 -17.55 -12.70 -10.74
N LEU A 218 -16.37 -12.79 -10.10
CA LEU A 218 -15.74 -14.06 -9.77
C LEU A 218 -16.54 -14.85 -8.75
N GLY A 219 -17.03 -14.16 -7.72
CA GLY A 219 -17.84 -14.76 -6.67
C GLY A 219 -19.10 -15.40 -7.21
N PHE A 220 -19.80 -14.72 -8.13
CA PHE A 220 -20.97 -15.28 -8.78
C PHE A 220 -20.63 -16.51 -9.63
N LEU A 221 -19.56 -16.45 -10.43
CA LEU A 221 -19.10 -17.58 -11.25
C LEU A 221 -18.78 -18.80 -10.39
N PHE A 222 -18.02 -18.62 -9.32
CA PHE A 222 -17.60 -19.71 -8.44
C PHE A 222 -18.77 -20.27 -7.62
N ALA A 223 -19.70 -19.43 -7.18
CA ALA A 223 -20.90 -19.88 -6.49
C ALA A 223 -21.76 -20.77 -7.36
N ILE A 224 -21.95 -20.42 -8.65
CA ILE A 224 -22.68 -21.28 -9.61
C ILE A 224 -22.04 -22.66 -9.71
N ILE A 225 -20.71 -22.73 -9.91
CA ILE A 225 -19.98 -24.01 -10.01
C ILE A 225 -20.15 -24.84 -8.73
N ARG A 226 -20.03 -24.22 -7.58
CA ARG A 226 -20.18 -24.86 -6.27
C ARG A 226 -21.59 -25.41 -6.07
N VAL A 227 -22.61 -24.58 -6.32
CA VAL A 227 -24.02 -24.98 -6.17
C VAL A 227 -24.42 -26.05 -7.18
N ALA A 228 -23.96 -25.96 -8.43
CA ALA A 228 -24.21 -26.98 -9.44
C ALA A 228 -23.63 -28.35 -9.05
N ASN A 229 -22.46 -28.36 -8.35
CA ASN A 229 -21.92 -29.60 -7.82
C ASN A 229 -22.66 -30.09 -6.57
N ASP A 230 -23.12 -29.19 -5.70
CA ASP A 230 -23.73 -29.58 -4.41
C ASP A 230 -25.17 -30.07 -4.56
N ARG A 231 -25.94 -29.53 -5.54
CA ARG A 231 -27.36 -29.85 -5.75
C ARG A 231 -27.63 -30.81 -6.93
N ASN A 232 -26.63 -31.28 -7.65
CA ASN A 232 -26.83 -32.17 -8.79
C ASN A 232 -26.46 -33.61 -8.40
N ASP A 233 -27.44 -34.55 -8.41
CA ASP A 233 -27.22 -35.95 -8.09
C ASP A 233 -26.36 -36.63 -9.17
N GLU A 234 -26.57 -36.28 -10.45
CA GLU A 234 -25.73 -36.74 -11.56
C GLU A 234 -24.51 -35.82 -11.75
N LYS A 235 -23.50 -35.98 -10.90
CA LYS A 235 -22.28 -35.17 -10.95
C LYS A 235 -21.43 -35.52 -12.18
N LYS A 236 -21.61 -34.81 -13.27
CA LYS A 236 -20.74 -34.91 -14.45
C LYS A 236 -19.28 -34.66 -14.06
N LEU A 237 -18.35 -35.45 -14.61
CA LEU A 237 -16.92 -35.37 -14.28
C LEU A 237 -16.38 -33.94 -14.42
N GLY A 238 -16.77 -33.19 -15.46
CA GLY A 238 -16.35 -31.82 -15.68
C GLY A 238 -16.73 -30.87 -14.53
N ILE A 239 -17.96 -30.98 -13.98
CA ILE A 239 -18.41 -30.16 -12.84
C ILE A 239 -17.60 -30.52 -11.57
N ARG A 240 -17.30 -31.81 -11.35
CA ARG A 240 -16.46 -32.23 -10.21
C ARG A 240 -15.06 -31.64 -10.29
N VAL A 241 -14.43 -31.66 -11.47
CA VAL A 241 -13.09 -31.08 -11.69
C VAL A 241 -13.11 -29.59 -11.46
N LEU A 242 -14.07 -28.85 -12.08
CA LEU A 242 -14.22 -27.42 -11.88
C LEU A 242 -14.45 -27.07 -10.40
N ASN A 243 -15.32 -27.81 -9.72
CA ASN A 243 -15.57 -27.61 -8.30
C ASN A 243 -14.31 -27.88 -7.43
N ALA A 244 -13.48 -28.87 -7.79
CA ALA A 244 -12.22 -29.11 -7.11
C ALA A 244 -11.25 -27.92 -7.26
N ILE A 245 -11.12 -27.38 -8.46
CA ILE A 245 -10.30 -26.18 -8.75
C ILE A 245 -10.80 -24.99 -7.93
N VAL A 246 -12.13 -24.73 -7.95
CA VAL A 246 -12.72 -23.64 -7.17
C VAL A 246 -12.49 -23.84 -5.67
N LYS A 247 -12.61 -25.09 -5.16
CA LYS A 247 -12.32 -25.37 -3.74
C LYS A 247 -10.86 -25.03 -3.38
N VAL A 248 -9.90 -25.43 -4.22
CA VAL A 248 -8.48 -25.11 -3.99
C VAL A 248 -8.29 -23.59 -3.97
N TYR A 249 -8.87 -22.88 -4.95
CA TYR A 249 -8.83 -21.41 -4.99
C TYR A 249 -9.39 -20.79 -3.70
N LEU A 250 -10.60 -21.16 -3.28
CA LEU A 250 -11.22 -20.66 -2.06
C LEU A 250 -10.37 -20.96 -0.82
N THR A 251 -9.76 -22.15 -0.76
CA THR A 251 -8.88 -22.52 0.37
C THR A 251 -7.64 -21.63 0.43
N ILE A 252 -6.99 -21.37 -0.71
CA ILE A 252 -5.79 -20.52 -0.77
C ILE A 252 -6.13 -19.08 -0.39
N PHE A 253 -7.11 -18.47 -1.08
CA PHE A 253 -7.40 -17.04 -0.91
C PHE A 253 -8.05 -16.72 0.45
N ARG A 254 -8.78 -17.64 1.05
CA ARG A 254 -9.36 -17.44 2.39
C ARG A 254 -8.46 -17.94 3.51
N GLY A 255 -7.46 -18.76 3.20
CA GLY A 255 -6.53 -19.34 4.18
C GLY A 255 -5.21 -18.59 4.33
N THR A 256 -4.97 -17.55 3.52
CA THR A 256 -3.73 -16.76 3.57
C THR A 256 -4.03 -15.28 3.82
N PRO A 257 -3.14 -14.55 4.54
CA PRO A 257 -3.34 -13.12 4.79
C PRO A 257 -3.35 -12.29 3.50
N MET A 258 -4.25 -11.32 3.41
CA MET A 258 -4.39 -10.43 2.24
C MET A 258 -3.09 -9.69 1.90
N MET A 259 -2.36 -9.23 2.91
CA MET A 259 -1.06 -8.56 2.72
C MET A 259 -0.05 -9.46 1.98
N VAL A 260 0.05 -10.74 2.39
CA VAL A 260 0.95 -11.71 1.73
C VAL A 260 0.55 -11.94 0.29
N GLN A 261 -0.75 -12.04 0.00
CA GLN A 261 -1.26 -12.19 -1.38
C GLN A 261 -0.89 -10.97 -2.24
N LEU A 262 -1.05 -9.75 -1.71
CA LEU A 262 -0.69 -8.51 -2.40
C LEU A 262 0.81 -8.48 -2.74
N LEU A 263 1.66 -8.81 -1.78
CA LEU A 263 3.12 -8.82 -1.97
C LEU A 263 3.56 -9.88 -2.98
N ILE A 264 2.99 -11.09 -2.92
CA ILE A 264 3.24 -12.16 -3.92
C ILE A 264 2.81 -11.70 -5.31
N MET A 265 1.62 -11.10 -5.43
CA MET A 265 1.14 -10.57 -6.72
C MET A 265 2.10 -9.52 -7.28
N TYR A 266 2.54 -8.58 -6.47
CA TYR A 266 3.33 -7.45 -6.91
C TYR A 266 4.81 -7.81 -7.16
N TYR A 267 5.45 -8.49 -6.21
CA TYR A 267 6.91 -8.76 -6.25
C TYR A 267 7.29 -10.10 -6.86
N VAL A 268 6.34 -11.05 -7.02
CA VAL A 268 6.63 -12.37 -7.60
C VAL A 268 5.92 -12.55 -8.93
N ILE A 269 4.59 -12.46 -8.96
CA ILE A 269 3.82 -12.75 -10.18
C ILE A 269 4.02 -11.67 -11.25
N PHE A 270 3.96 -10.41 -10.85
CA PHE A 270 4.16 -9.27 -11.75
C PHE A 270 5.58 -8.67 -11.67
N ALA A 271 6.58 -9.40 -11.16
CA ALA A 271 7.95 -8.93 -11.03
C ALA A 271 8.51 -8.42 -12.37
N SER A 272 8.46 -9.25 -13.41
CA SER A 272 9.00 -8.96 -14.74
C SER A 272 8.13 -8.01 -15.58
N VAL A 273 6.95 -7.65 -15.11
CA VAL A 273 6.05 -6.73 -15.82
C VAL A 273 6.00 -5.42 -15.04
N LYS A 274 6.25 -4.29 -15.72
CA LYS A 274 6.05 -2.95 -15.13
C LYS A 274 4.53 -2.69 -14.96
N ALA A 275 3.84 -3.55 -14.18
CA ALA A 275 2.42 -3.42 -13.91
C ALA A 275 2.16 -2.19 -13.04
N ASN A 276 1.10 -1.45 -13.37
CA ASN A 276 0.67 -0.33 -12.54
C ASN A 276 0.27 -0.85 -11.15
N PRO A 277 0.79 -0.28 -10.05
CA PRO A 277 0.49 -0.72 -8.69
C PRO A 277 -1.03 -0.73 -8.38
N ILE A 278 -1.80 0.25 -8.88
CA ILE A 278 -3.26 0.29 -8.71
C ILE A 278 -3.90 -0.95 -9.35
N MET A 279 -3.49 -1.30 -10.57
CA MET A 279 -4.03 -2.49 -11.25
C MET A 279 -3.70 -3.77 -10.49
N THR A 280 -2.46 -3.89 -9.98
CA THR A 280 -2.06 -5.03 -9.15
C THR A 280 -2.88 -5.13 -7.88
N ALA A 281 -3.09 -4.01 -7.17
CA ALA A 281 -3.93 -3.95 -5.99
C ALA A 281 -5.37 -4.36 -6.31
N VAL A 282 -5.98 -3.78 -7.35
CA VAL A 282 -7.35 -4.12 -7.79
C VAL A 282 -7.49 -5.61 -8.09
N LEU A 283 -6.51 -6.21 -8.77
CA LEU A 283 -6.53 -7.65 -9.06
C LEU A 283 -6.37 -8.48 -7.78
N ALA A 284 -5.41 -8.16 -6.93
CA ALA A 284 -5.15 -8.91 -5.70
C ALA A 284 -6.37 -8.89 -4.76
N PHE A 285 -6.91 -7.70 -4.50
CA PHE A 285 -8.12 -7.54 -3.68
C PHE A 285 -9.35 -8.14 -4.34
N GLY A 286 -9.48 -8.00 -5.66
CA GLY A 286 -10.60 -8.57 -6.41
C GLY A 286 -10.61 -10.10 -6.39
N LEU A 287 -9.46 -10.74 -6.53
CA LEU A 287 -9.30 -12.19 -6.38
C LEU A 287 -9.63 -12.63 -4.95
N ASN A 288 -9.14 -11.94 -3.94
CA ASN A 288 -9.44 -12.26 -2.55
C ASN A 288 -10.94 -12.11 -2.26
N SER A 289 -11.53 -10.96 -2.58
CA SER A 289 -12.96 -10.68 -2.39
C SER A 289 -13.84 -11.68 -3.15
N GLY A 290 -13.42 -12.13 -4.35
CA GLY A 290 -14.13 -13.16 -5.11
C GLY A 290 -14.32 -14.47 -4.34
N ALA A 291 -13.37 -14.82 -3.49
CA ALA A 291 -13.48 -16.02 -2.65
C ALA A 291 -14.52 -15.86 -1.53
N TYR A 292 -14.60 -14.69 -0.90
CA TYR A 292 -15.59 -14.41 0.15
C TYR A 292 -16.99 -14.22 -0.42
N VAL A 293 -17.11 -13.48 -1.54
CA VAL A 293 -18.37 -13.26 -2.25
C VAL A 293 -18.95 -14.60 -2.77
N ALA A 294 -18.09 -15.50 -3.28
CA ALA A 294 -18.53 -16.83 -3.71
C ALA A 294 -19.22 -17.60 -2.59
N GLU A 295 -18.65 -17.57 -1.40
CA GLU A 295 -19.23 -18.25 -0.24
C GLU A 295 -20.50 -17.54 0.27
N ALA A 296 -20.55 -16.21 0.24
CA ALA A 296 -21.74 -15.44 0.60
C ALA A 296 -22.91 -15.75 -0.35
N ILE A 297 -22.67 -15.79 -1.66
CA ILE A 297 -23.69 -16.15 -2.66
C ILE A 297 -24.12 -17.62 -2.49
N ARG A 298 -23.16 -18.54 -2.31
CA ARG A 298 -23.45 -19.96 -2.07
C ARG A 298 -24.31 -20.14 -0.81
N ALA A 299 -23.96 -19.48 0.28
CA ALA A 299 -24.74 -19.49 1.52
C ALA A 299 -26.17 -18.94 1.31
N GLY A 300 -26.30 -17.85 0.55
CA GLY A 300 -27.60 -17.28 0.19
C GLY A 300 -28.47 -18.23 -0.64
N ILE A 301 -27.89 -18.97 -1.59
CA ILE A 301 -28.62 -20.00 -2.36
C ILE A 301 -29.01 -21.20 -1.48
N MET A 302 -28.12 -21.62 -0.61
CA MET A 302 -28.37 -22.76 0.28
C MET A 302 -29.35 -22.46 1.42
N SER A 303 -29.57 -21.17 1.74
CA SER A 303 -30.54 -20.72 2.73
C SER A 303 -32.00 -20.77 2.25
N VAL A 304 -32.23 -20.90 0.93
CA VAL A 304 -33.56 -21.06 0.37
C VAL A 304 -34.05 -22.50 0.65
N GLU A 305 -35.21 -22.63 1.25
CA GLU A 305 -35.81 -23.91 1.62
C GLU A 305 -35.89 -24.87 0.41
N ILE A 306 -35.48 -26.12 0.61
CA ILE A 306 -35.46 -27.14 -0.46
C ILE A 306 -36.85 -27.35 -1.07
N GLY A 307 -37.92 -27.20 -0.27
CA GLY A 307 -39.28 -27.29 -0.73
C GLY A 307 -39.66 -26.29 -1.83
N GLN A 308 -39.02 -25.15 -1.90
CA GLN A 308 -39.18 -24.18 -3.01
C GLN A 308 -38.63 -24.76 -4.34
N PHE A 309 -37.53 -25.48 -4.26
CA PHE A 309 -36.96 -26.15 -5.40
C PHE A 309 -37.84 -27.31 -5.87
N GLU A 310 -38.29 -28.15 -4.93
CA GLU A 310 -39.18 -29.29 -5.20
C GLU A 310 -40.53 -28.85 -5.78
N ALA A 311 -41.12 -27.78 -5.25
CA ALA A 311 -42.36 -27.20 -5.78
C ALA A 311 -42.22 -26.72 -7.23
N GLY A 312 -41.09 -26.01 -7.54
CA GLY A 312 -40.81 -25.60 -8.91
C GLY A 312 -40.66 -26.79 -9.87
N ARG A 313 -39.99 -27.85 -9.43
CA ARG A 313 -39.85 -29.09 -10.22
C ARG A 313 -41.20 -29.80 -10.41
N SER A 314 -42.04 -29.82 -9.40
CA SER A 314 -43.38 -30.41 -9.44
C SER A 314 -44.32 -29.67 -10.39
N LEU A 315 -44.13 -28.34 -10.57
CA LEU A 315 -44.84 -27.53 -11.55
C LEU A 315 -44.33 -27.69 -12.99
N GLY A 316 -43.33 -28.60 -13.22
CA GLY A 316 -42.80 -28.89 -14.55
C GLY A 316 -41.65 -27.99 -14.98
N PHE A 317 -41.15 -27.07 -14.14
CA PHE A 317 -39.97 -26.29 -14.47
C PHE A 317 -38.71 -27.16 -14.57
N THR A 318 -37.86 -26.87 -15.52
CA THR A 318 -36.52 -27.48 -15.57
C THR A 318 -35.65 -27.00 -14.38
N TYR A 319 -34.56 -27.68 -14.11
CA TYR A 319 -33.61 -27.24 -13.07
C TYR A 319 -33.22 -25.77 -13.24
N GLY A 320 -32.82 -25.35 -14.46
CA GLY A 320 -32.42 -23.98 -14.75
C GLY A 320 -33.55 -22.98 -14.54
N GLN A 321 -34.76 -23.30 -14.97
CA GLN A 321 -35.93 -22.43 -14.79
C GLN A 321 -36.27 -22.28 -13.30
N THR A 322 -36.24 -23.37 -12.51
CA THR A 322 -36.45 -23.31 -11.07
C THR A 322 -35.40 -22.43 -10.42
N MET A 323 -34.13 -22.62 -10.80
CA MET A 323 -33.02 -21.80 -10.26
C MET A 323 -33.20 -20.31 -10.57
N ILE A 324 -33.49 -19.95 -11.85
CA ILE A 324 -33.51 -18.55 -12.26
C ILE A 324 -34.76 -17.85 -11.74
N HIS A 325 -35.95 -18.49 -11.80
CA HIS A 325 -37.22 -17.81 -11.51
C HIS A 325 -37.65 -17.93 -10.06
N ILE A 326 -37.21 -18.95 -9.32
CA ILE A 326 -37.67 -19.19 -7.93
C ILE A 326 -36.53 -19.00 -6.93
N ILE A 327 -35.40 -19.70 -7.11
CA ILE A 327 -34.34 -19.75 -6.12
C ILE A 327 -33.48 -18.48 -6.14
N LEU A 328 -32.99 -18.08 -7.31
CA LEU A 328 -32.02 -16.98 -7.43
C LEU A 328 -32.54 -15.63 -6.94
N PRO A 329 -33.82 -15.23 -7.20
CA PRO A 329 -34.36 -13.98 -6.64
C PRO A 329 -34.40 -13.95 -5.12
N GLN A 330 -34.67 -15.08 -4.47
CA GLN A 330 -34.63 -15.20 -3.01
C GLN A 330 -33.19 -15.24 -2.50
N ALA A 331 -32.34 -16.02 -3.14
CA ALA A 331 -30.93 -16.16 -2.77
C ALA A 331 -30.16 -14.84 -2.85
N VAL A 332 -30.41 -14.01 -3.87
CA VAL A 332 -29.79 -12.68 -3.98
C VAL A 332 -30.19 -11.79 -2.79
N LYS A 333 -31.48 -11.79 -2.43
CA LYS A 333 -31.93 -11.04 -1.24
C LYS A 333 -31.24 -11.49 0.04
N ASN A 334 -31.00 -12.80 0.20
CA ASN A 334 -30.33 -13.37 1.37
C ASN A 334 -28.81 -13.13 1.35
N ALA A 335 -28.16 -13.17 0.18
CA ALA A 335 -26.71 -12.97 0.04
C ALA A 335 -26.30 -11.48 0.10
N LEU A 336 -27.17 -10.57 -0.36
CA LEU A 336 -26.83 -9.17 -0.58
C LEU A 336 -26.26 -8.46 0.67
N PRO A 337 -26.81 -8.65 1.90
CA PRO A 337 -26.23 -8.07 3.10
C PRO A 337 -24.79 -8.51 3.35
N ALA A 338 -24.50 -9.81 3.17
CA ALA A 338 -23.15 -10.34 3.34
C ALA A 338 -22.18 -9.79 2.29
N MET A 339 -22.61 -9.66 1.04
CA MET A 339 -21.82 -9.05 -0.03
C MET A 339 -21.53 -7.57 0.23
N CYS A 340 -22.51 -6.83 0.75
CA CYS A 340 -22.31 -5.43 1.14
C CYS A 340 -21.32 -5.30 2.31
N ASN A 341 -21.38 -6.20 3.29
CA ASN A 341 -20.42 -6.22 4.40
C ASN A 341 -19.01 -6.57 3.91
N GLU A 342 -18.89 -7.45 2.93
CA GLU A 342 -17.61 -7.76 2.27
C GLU A 342 -17.02 -6.51 1.58
N PHE A 343 -17.84 -5.72 0.88
CA PHE A 343 -17.38 -4.47 0.29
C PHE A 343 -16.86 -3.47 1.35
N ILE A 344 -17.51 -3.39 2.52
CA ILE A 344 -17.05 -2.56 3.65
C ILE A 344 -15.74 -3.11 4.22
N ALA A 345 -15.58 -4.44 4.31
CA ALA A 345 -14.33 -5.06 4.76
C ALA A 345 -13.18 -4.73 3.79
N LEU A 346 -13.41 -4.89 2.48
CA LEU A 346 -12.46 -4.61 1.43
C LEU A 346 -11.93 -3.16 1.47
N LEU A 347 -12.80 -2.18 1.78
CA LEU A 347 -12.41 -0.78 1.95
C LEU A 347 -11.38 -0.60 3.08
N LYS A 348 -11.50 -1.34 4.17
CA LYS A 348 -10.55 -1.29 5.29
C LYS A 348 -9.26 -2.07 4.96
N GLU A 349 -9.39 -3.20 4.29
CA GLU A 349 -8.25 -4.03 3.90
C GLU A 349 -7.33 -3.34 2.90
N SER A 350 -7.84 -2.39 2.10
CA SER A 350 -7.01 -1.61 1.17
C SER A 350 -5.94 -0.74 1.86
N SER A 351 -5.98 -0.62 3.19
CA SER A 351 -4.99 0.14 3.99
C SER A 351 -3.54 -0.39 3.92
N ILE A 352 -3.33 -1.56 3.31
CA ILE A 352 -2.00 -2.17 3.18
C ILE A 352 -1.30 -1.86 1.85
N VAL A 353 -1.90 -1.09 0.95
CA VAL A 353 -1.32 -0.84 -0.38
C VAL A 353 -0.08 0.07 -0.36
N GLY A 354 0.21 0.70 0.77
CA GLY A 354 1.48 1.41 1.01
C GLY A 354 2.72 0.53 0.81
N TYR A 355 2.60 -0.78 1.07
CA TYR A 355 3.68 -1.76 0.86
C TYR A 355 4.07 -1.97 -0.62
N ILE A 356 3.23 -1.56 -1.55
CA ILE A 356 3.52 -1.62 -2.99
C ILE A 356 3.61 -0.22 -3.63
N GLY A 357 3.87 0.80 -2.80
CA GLY A 357 4.11 2.16 -3.29
C GLY A 357 2.86 2.94 -3.67
N LEU A 358 1.71 2.64 -3.07
CA LEU A 358 0.48 3.41 -3.29
C LEU A 358 0.12 4.27 -2.09
N ILE A 359 -0.20 5.53 -2.36
CA ILE A 359 -0.72 6.45 -1.35
C ILE A 359 -2.23 6.21 -1.21
N ASP A 360 -2.62 5.41 -0.23
CA ASP A 360 -4.00 5.28 0.24
C ASP A 360 -4.28 6.25 1.39
N LEU A 361 -5.44 6.13 2.00
CA LEU A 361 -5.83 6.99 3.13
C LEU A 361 -4.91 6.79 4.35
N THR A 362 -4.41 5.57 4.60
CA THR A 362 -3.50 5.27 5.72
C THR A 362 -2.12 5.86 5.47
N LYS A 363 -1.55 5.63 4.28
CA LYS A 363 -0.26 6.20 3.88
C LYS A 363 -0.30 7.72 3.85
N ALA A 364 -1.44 8.33 3.48
CA ALA A 364 -1.63 9.78 3.56
C ALA A 364 -1.49 10.32 4.99
N GLY A 365 -2.03 9.61 5.98
CA GLY A 365 -1.83 9.93 7.39
C GLY A 365 -0.39 9.76 7.85
N ASP A 366 0.29 8.72 7.35
CA ASP A 366 1.68 8.45 7.64
C ASP A 366 2.62 9.54 7.09
N ILE A 367 2.39 10.03 5.88
CA ILE A 367 3.10 11.17 5.30
C ILE A 367 2.95 12.43 6.19
N ILE A 368 1.74 12.71 6.68
CA ILE A 368 1.53 13.85 7.57
C ILE A 368 2.28 13.64 8.90
N ARG A 369 2.20 12.44 9.47
CA ARG A 369 2.88 12.05 10.71
C ARG A 369 4.40 12.24 10.61
N SER A 370 5.01 11.73 9.55
CA SER A 370 6.47 11.81 9.36
C SER A 370 6.95 13.26 9.18
N ASN A 371 6.22 14.08 8.45
CA ASN A 371 6.56 15.48 8.22
C ASN A 371 6.39 16.38 9.46
N THR A 372 5.48 16.01 10.36
CA THR A 372 5.14 16.83 11.52
C THR A 372 5.72 16.30 12.82
N TYR A 373 6.17 15.05 12.84
CA TYR A 373 6.53 14.28 14.04
C TYR A 373 5.40 14.18 15.07
N GLU A 374 4.15 14.43 14.65
CA GLU A 374 2.96 14.33 15.47
C GLU A 374 2.14 13.11 15.04
N ALA A 375 2.13 12.07 15.88
CA ALA A 375 1.51 10.79 15.53
C ALA A 375 0.00 10.78 15.80
N PHE A 376 -0.44 11.41 16.89
CA PHE A 376 -1.80 11.26 17.39
C PHE A 376 -2.85 11.85 16.45
N MET A 377 -2.67 13.11 16.04
CA MET A 377 -3.67 13.82 15.21
C MET A 377 -3.85 13.20 13.82
N PRO A 378 -2.80 12.88 13.05
CA PRO A 378 -2.95 12.27 11.72
C PRO A 378 -3.63 10.90 11.79
N LEU A 379 -3.25 10.04 12.76
CA LEU A 379 -3.84 8.72 12.93
C LEU A 379 -5.32 8.80 13.31
N ILE A 380 -5.68 9.69 14.23
CA ILE A 380 -7.10 9.92 14.61
C ILE A 380 -7.88 10.48 13.41
N ALA A 381 -7.32 11.41 12.64
CA ALA A 381 -7.98 11.95 11.46
C ALA A 381 -8.28 10.84 10.43
N VAL A 382 -7.31 9.99 10.13
CA VAL A 382 -7.48 8.82 9.25
C VAL A 382 -8.56 7.89 9.79
N ALA A 383 -8.49 7.54 11.08
CA ALA A 383 -9.48 6.67 11.73
C ALA A 383 -10.90 7.26 11.66
N LEU A 384 -11.06 8.57 11.88
CA LEU A 384 -12.34 9.25 11.78
C LEU A 384 -12.88 9.26 10.34
N VAL A 385 -12.04 9.47 9.33
CA VAL A 385 -12.46 9.41 7.92
C VAL A 385 -12.95 8.01 7.58
N TYR A 386 -12.19 6.95 7.95
CA TYR A 386 -12.66 5.56 7.77
C TYR A 386 -13.98 5.32 8.50
N LEU A 387 -14.08 5.75 9.76
CA LEU A 387 -15.29 5.55 10.57
C LEU A 387 -16.52 6.20 9.92
N VAL A 388 -16.40 7.46 9.48
CA VAL A 388 -17.52 8.18 8.82
C VAL A 388 -17.98 7.44 7.57
N ILE A 389 -17.03 6.98 6.71
CA ILE A 389 -17.36 6.27 5.49
C ILE A 389 -18.02 4.92 5.81
N VAL A 390 -17.45 4.16 6.74
CA VAL A 390 -17.99 2.85 7.16
C VAL A 390 -19.38 3.03 7.79
N MET A 391 -19.59 4.01 8.64
CA MET A 391 -20.90 4.31 9.22
C MET A 391 -21.94 4.66 8.14
N PHE A 392 -21.55 5.48 7.18
CA PHE A 392 -22.42 5.85 6.05
C PHE A 392 -22.79 4.62 5.21
N LEU A 393 -21.81 3.79 4.83
CA LEU A 393 -22.07 2.56 4.08
C LEU A 393 -22.95 1.58 4.88
N THR A 394 -22.65 1.38 6.17
CA THR A 394 -23.44 0.51 7.05
C THR A 394 -24.88 1.00 7.18
N PHE A 395 -25.09 2.31 7.26
CA PHE A 395 -26.44 2.90 7.27
C PHE A 395 -27.19 2.60 5.96
N LEU A 396 -26.51 2.71 4.79
CA LEU A 396 -27.10 2.37 3.49
C LEU A 396 -27.47 0.88 3.43
N VAL A 397 -26.57 0.00 3.84
CA VAL A 397 -26.80 -1.46 3.91
C VAL A 397 -27.99 -1.77 4.83
N GLY A 398 -28.06 -1.20 6.01
CA GLY A 398 -29.18 -1.40 6.93
C GLY A 398 -30.52 -0.88 6.40
N ARG A 399 -30.50 0.16 5.54
CA ARG A 399 -31.72 0.57 4.81
C ARG A 399 -32.12 -0.45 3.73
N LEU A 400 -31.15 -0.96 3.01
CA LEU A 400 -31.37 -1.97 1.99
C LEU A 400 -31.95 -3.26 2.59
N GLU A 401 -31.35 -3.76 3.65
CA GLU A 401 -31.84 -4.94 4.38
C GLU A 401 -33.30 -4.79 4.84
N ARG A 402 -33.66 -3.63 5.39
CA ARG A 402 -35.04 -3.34 5.82
C ARG A 402 -36.03 -3.35 4.67
N ARG A 403 -35.64 -2.87 3.48
CA ARG A 403 -36.51 -2.94 2.28
C ARG A 403 -36.68 -4.37 1.80
N LEU A 404 -35.57 -5.15 1.70
CA LEU A 404 -35.62 -6.55 1.28
C LEU A 404 -36.48 -7.44 2.18
N LYS A 405 -36.44 -7.20 3.51
CA LYS A 405 -37.29 -7.92 4.47
C LYS A 405 -38.79 -7.55 4.39
N LYS A 406 -39.14 -6.32 3.98
CA LYS A 406 -40.54 -5.92 3.77
C LYS A 406 -41.15 -6.58 2.54
N ASP A 407 -40.37 -6.76 1.48
CA ASP A 407 -40.81 -7.40 0.24
C ASP A 407 -40.88 -8.93 0.33
N ALA A 408 -40.48 -9.51 1.46
CA ALA A 408 -40.52 -10.95 1.74
C ALA A 408 -41.70 -11.37 2.64
N ARG A 409 -42.50 -10.40 3.13
CA ARG A 409 -43.77 -10.59 3.83
C ARG A 409 -44.93 -10.34 2.88
#